data_21888bd919f0196122bdc2abe7461041
#
_entry.id   21888bd919f0196122bdc2abe7461041
#
_cell.length_a   1.000
_cell.length_b   1.000
_cell.length_c   1.000
_cell.angle_alpha   90.00
_cell.angle_beta   90.00
_cell.angle_gamma   90.00
#
_symmetry.space_group_name_H-M   'P 1'
#
loop_
_entity.id
_entity.type
_entity.pdbx_description
1 polymer ?
#
loop_
_entity_poly.entity_id
_entity_poly.type
_entity_poly.pdbx_seq_one_letter_code
_entity_poly.pdbx_strand_id
1 'polypeptide(L)'
;MDKLRNVAIIAHVDHGKTTLVDEMLKQSGVYRENQEVVERVMDSKDLERERGITILAKNTAVFYGDTKINIVDTPGHADFGGEVERILKMVNGVILLVDAAEGPMPQTRFVLSRALELGHRVIVVVNKIDRPDQRIHEVVDEVLELLMDLDATDEQLDSPMLFCSGRNGTASYSPEVEGTDLKPLFETILEYIPAPEMNLDAPFQMLVSSLDYNEYVGRIAIGRIERGVIRQNQEIEVCNFHHPDEPTLKAKAVSLYEFDGLNRVPVTEAGAGNIIAMSGIPEITIGDTVCARGAAEPLPFVKISAPTLEMTFSVNDSPFAGREGKFVTSRQIRDRLMRETLKDVSLRVTDVENSTDSFNVAGRGEMSLSILIETMRREGYEFQVSPPRVLYQEIDGKLCEPVERVVVDVPQDYMGSVMEKLGQRKGEFLEMTPVGSRMKMEFLVPSRGLFGYRNEFLTDTKGEGILASVFEKYEPYKGDIARRSTGSLIAFETGEAVAYGIWNAQERGAMFITPGTKVYGGMVVGVCPKAEDVPVNVCRTKHLTNTRASGSDEALRLIPPRVLSLEQCLEFLADDELLEVTPKNLRLRKSIRDHSLRMKTLLRNR
;
A
#
# COMPACT_ATOMS: atom_id res chain seq x y z
N MET A 1 11.54 13.55 34.32
CA MET A 1 11.60 12.31 33.53
C MET A 1 10.41 12.12 32.58
N ASP A 2 9.37 12.94 32.62
CA ASP A 2 8.15 12.78 31.81
C ASP A 2 8.15 13.60 30.49
N LYS A 3 9.33 13.87 29.93
CA LYS A 3 9.48 14.78 28.79
C LYS A 3 9.48 14.08 27.42
N LEU A 4 8.88 12.91 27.32
CA LEU A 4 8.80 12.14 26.09
C LEU A 4 7.42 11.49 25.93
N ARG A 5 6.85 11.56 24.73
CA ARG A 5 5.63 10.86 24.34
C ARG A 5 5.84 10.22 22.96
N ASN A 6 5.35 9.00 22.80
CA ASN A 6 5.37 8.31 21.53
C ASN A 6 3.93 8.01 21.11
N VAL A 7 3.49 8.59 20.01
CA VAL A 7 2.11 8.46 19.50
C VAL A 7 2.10 8.02 18.04
N ALA A 8 1.14 7.19 17.68
CA ALA A 8 0.86 6.88 16.28
C ALA A 8 -0.42 7.62 15.84
N ILE A 9 -0.47 8.04 14.58
CA ILE A 9 -1.69 8.62 14.00
C ILE A 9 -2.35 7.60 13.08
N ILE A 10 -3.58 7.24 13.43
CA ILE A 10 -4.46 6.37 12.66
C ILE A 10 -5.49 7.23 11.96
N ALA A 11 -5.57 7.16 10.66
CA ALA A 11 -6.54 7.90 9.88
C ALA A 11 -6.89 7.17 8.59
N HIS A 12 -8.12 7.37 8.11
CA HIS A 12 -8.44 7.02 6.73
C HIS A 12 -7.80 8.01 5.74
N VAL A 13 -7.69 7.58 4.49
CA VAL A 13 -7.29 8.43 3.37
C VAL A 13 -8.15 9.70 3.37
N ASP A 14 -7.54 10.83 3.10
CA ASP A 14 -8.18 12.15 3.05
C ASP A 14 -8.82 12.66 4.35
N HIS A 15 -8.78 11.97 5.48
CA HIS A 15 -9.24 12.51 6.78
C HIS A 15 -8.39 13.67 7.32
N GLY A 16 -7.31 14.03 6.61
CA GLY A 16 -6.50 15.22 6.92
C GLY A 16 -5.32 14.96 7.84
N LYS A 17 -4.83 13.71 7.91
CA LYS A 17 -3.66 13.32 8.72
C LYS A 17 -2.44 14.19 8.45
N THR A 18 -2.03 14.28 7.20
CA THR A 18 -0.87 15.07 6.78
C THR A 18 -1.02 16.55 7.12
N THR A 19 -2.21 17.12 6.88
CA THR A 19 -2.51 18.53 7.19
C THR A 19 -2.41 18.80 8.69
N LEU A 20 -2.95 17.89 9.53
CA LEU A 20 -2.88 18.04 10.98
C LEU A 20 -1.43 17.98 11.48
N VAL A 21 -0.63 17.03 10.98
CA VAL A 21 0.78 16.90 11.36
C VAL A 21 1.59 18.11 10.88
N ASP A 22 1.34 18.62 9.68
CA ASP A 22 1.98 19.84 9.18
C ASP A 22 1.69 21.05 10.09
N GLU A 23 0.45 21.21 10.57
CA GLU A 23 0.08 22.27 11.50
C GLU A 23 0.70 22.03 12.90
N MET A 24 0.78 20.80 13.37
CA MET A 24 1.51 20.48 14.61
C MET A 24 2.98 20.88 14.51
N LEU A 25 3.63 20.61 13.38
CA LEU A 25 5.02 21.00 13.11
C LEU A 25 5.19 22.53 13.07
N LYS A 26 4.26 23.27 12.48
CA LYS A 26 4.30 24.73 12.42
C LYS A 26 4.15 25.34 13.80
N GLN A 27 3.17 24.88 14.59
CA GLN A 27 2.86 25.44 15.92
C GLN A 27 3.86 25.00 17.00
N SER A 28 4.60 23.91 16.78
CA SER A 28 5.69 23.48 17.67
C SER A 28 6.97 24.30 17.54
N GLY A 29 7.04 25.25 16.59
CA GLY A 29 8.22 26.11 16.38
C GLY A 29 9.40 25.43 15.67
N VAL A 30 9.18 24.26 15.06
CA VAL A 30 10.21 23.53 14.28
C VAL A 30 10.63 24.34 13.03
N TYR A 31 9.73 25.13 12.47
CA TYR A 31 10.02 25.99 11.32
C TYR A 31 10.39 27.41 11.71
N ARG A 32 11.40 27.99 11.06
CA ARG A 32 11.72 29.40 11.21
C ARG A 32 10.66 30.26 10.52
N GLU A 33 10.33 31.44 11.08
CA GLU A 33 9.26 32.36 10.63
C GLU A 33 9.28 32.74 9.13
N ASN A 34 10.37 32.50 8.41
CA ASN A 34 10.53 32.84 6.98
C ASN A 34 10.80 31.63 6.08
N GLN A 35 10.53 30.41 6.52
CA GLN A 35 10.73 29.22 5.72
C GLN A 35 9.45 28.92 4.95
N GLU A 36 9.48 28.98 3.60
CA GLU A 36 8.39 28.48 2.77
C GLU A 36 8.23 26.97 3.01
N VAL A 37 7.15 26.61 3.68
CA VAL A 37 6.82 25.22 3.96
C VAL A 37 6.04 24.68 2.75
N VAL A 38 6.60 23.69 2.09
CA VAL A 38 5.87 22.94 1.06
C VAL A 38 4.71 22.23 1.74
N GLU A 39 3.49 22.51 1.34
CA GLU A 39 2.29 21.82 1.85
C GLU A 39 2.44 20.29 1.70
N ARG A 40 1.93 19.52 2.67
CA ARG A 40 1.99 18.06 2.74
C ARG A 40 3.42 17.50 2.90
N VAL A 41 4.11 18.01 3.89
CA VAL A 41 5.51 17.65 4.19
C VAL A 41 5.67 16.16 4.53
N MET A 42 4.65 15.52 5.13
CA MET A 42 4.67 14.09 5.42
C MET A 42 4.53 13.21 4.18
N ASP A 43 3.82 13.65 3.14
CA ASP A 43 3.68 12.92 1.87
C ASP A 43 4.86 13.24 0.93
N SER A 44 6.04 12.75 1.25
CA SER A 44 7.28 13.07 0.50
C SER A 44 7.34 12.46 -0.89
N LYS A 45 6.52 11.44 -1.20
CA LYS A 45 6.44 10.83 -2.52
C LYS A 45 5.20 11.33 -3.26
N ASP A 46 5.36 11.71 -4.52
CA ASP A 46 4.25 12.15 -5.38
C ASP A 46 3.13 11.09 -5.46
N LEU A 47 3.46 9.81 -5.38
CA LEU A 47 2.53 8.69 -5.34
C LEU A 47 1.63 8.69 -4.09
N GLU A 48 2.18 9.04 -2.92
CA GLU A 48 1.40 9.15 -1.68
C GLU A 48 0.40 10.29 -1.80
N ARG A 49 0.84 11.44 -2.38
CA ARG A 49 -0.03 12.60 -2.60
C ARG A 49 -1.16 12.34 -3.58
N GLU A 50 -0.86 11.66 -4.70
CA GLU A 50 -1.85 11.37 -5.74
C GLU A 50 -2.87 10.32 -5.33
N ARG A 51 -2.42 9.32 -4.55
CA ARG A 51 -3.28 8.23 -4.08
C ARG A 51 -3.93 8.52 -2.75
N GLY A 52 -3.47 9.58 -2.06
CA GLY A 52 -3.92 9.94 -0.72
C GLY A 52 -3.61 8.88 0.35
N ILE A 53 -2.73 7.91 0.10
CA ILE A 53 -2.38 6.84 1.04
C ILE A 53 -0.95 6.99 1.53
N THR A 54 -0.73 6.71 2.82
CA THR A 54 0.61 6.50 3.37
C THR A 54 1.12 5.14 2.95
N ILE A 55 2.23 5.10 2.23
CA ILE A 55 2.85 3.87 1.73
C ILE A 55 3.91 3.39 2.72
N LEU A 56 4.71 4.32 3.25
CA LEU A 56 5.79 4.04 4.20
C LEU A 56 5.55 4.80 5.50
N ALA A 57 5.72 4.11 6.61
CA ALA A 57 5.73 4.73 7.93
C ALA A 57 6.83 5.80 8.02
N LYS A 58 6.48 6.96 8.56
CA LYS A 58 7.40 8.06 8.79
C LYS A 58 7.42 8.43 10.26
N ASN A 59 8.64 8.70 10.74
CA ASN A 59 8.84 9.18 12.09
C ASN A 59 9.10 10.68 12.04
N THR A 60 8.39 11.40 12.87
CA THR A 60 8.47 12.85 13.05
C THR A 60 8.52 13.14 14.54
N ALA A 61 9.16 14.23 14.94
CA ALA A 61 9.11 14.68 16.32
C ALA A 61 8.77 16.17 16.39
N VAL A 62 7.91 16.52 17.34
CA VAL A 62 7.56 17.90 17.66
C VAL A 62 7.88 18.18 19.12
N PHE A 63 8.12 19.44 19.47
CA PHE A 63 8.34 19.85 20.84
C PHE A 63 7.18 20.73 21.31
N TYR A 64 6.62 20.39 22.45
CA TYR A 64 5.66 21.24 23.13
C TYR A 64 6.16 21.55 24.55
N GLY A 65 6.54 22.80 24.76
CA GLY A 65 7.31 23.17 25.95
C GLY A 65 8.63 22.40 26.02
N ASP A 66 8.84 21.69 27.10
CA ASP A 66 10.04 20.85 27.33
C ASP A 66 9.85 19.38 26.94
N THR A 67 8.69 19.01 26.40
CA THR A 67 8.37 17.62 26.06
C THR A 67 8.50 17.36 24.59
N LYS A 68 9.26 16.32 24.24
CA LYS A 68 9.37 15.78 22.89
C LYS A 68 8.22 14.80 22.64
N ILE A 69 7.50 14.99 21.55
CA ILE A 69 6.43 14.10 21.10
C ILE A 69 6.88 13.48 19.79
N ASN A 70 7.22 12.20 19.82
CA ASN A 70 7.47 11.42 18.61
C ASN A 70 6.13 11.01 18.01
N ILE A 71 5.94 11.34 16.74
CA ILE A 71 4.74 11.02 15.97
C ILE A 71 5.13 10.03 14.89
N VAL A 72 4.49 8.86 14.90
CA VAL A 72 4.70 7.82 13.90
C VAL A 72 3.48 7.75 13.01
N ASP A 73 3.70 7.97 11.73
CA ASP A 73 2.65 7.85 10.73
C ASP A 73 2.37 6.38 10.40
N THR A 74 1.10 5.96 10.43
CA THR A 74 0.71 4.58 10.15
C THR A 74 0.11 4.44 8.76
N PRO A 75 0.52 3.41 7.98
CA PRO A 75 -0.19 3.05 6.77
C PRO A 75 -1.64 2.65 7.10
N GLY A 76 -2.59 3.15 6.32
CA GLY A 76 -4.01 2.86 6.54
C GLY A 76 -4.52 1.59 5.83
N HIS A 77 -3.73 1.00 4.94
CA HIS A 77 -4.17 -0.12 4.11
C HIS A 77 -3.82 -1.48 4.74
N ALA A 78 -4.75 -2.45 4.65
CA ALA A 78 -4.60 -3.79 5.24
C ALA A 78 -3.37 -4.57 4.72
N ASP A 79 -2.92 -4.31 3.47
CA ASP A 79 -1.71 -4.93 2.89
C ASP A 79 -0.45 -4.62 3.71
N PHE A 80 -0.45 -3.55 4.50
CA PHE A 80 0.64 -3.13 5.38
C PHE A 80 0.44 -3.55 6.85
N GLY A 81 -0.46 -4.50 7.14
CA GLY A 81 -0.82 -4.91 8.50
C GLY A 81 0.37 -5.25 9.40
N GLY A 82 1.38 -5.93 8.87
CA GLY A 82 2.61 -6.22 9.62
C GLY A 82 3.44 -4.97 9.94
N GLU A 83 3.37 -3.91 9.14
CA GLU A 83 4.02 -2.62 9.44
C GLU A 83 3.27 -1.89 10.54
N VAL A 84 1.95 -1.87 10.45
CA VAL A 84 1.07 -1.27 11.46
C VAL A 84 1.35 -1.86 12.84
N GLU A 85 1.43 -3.18 12.96
CA GLU A 85 1.68 -3.83 14.24
C GLU A 85 3.07 -3.49 14.81
N ARG A 86 4.10 -3.41 13.97
CA ARG A 86 5.44 -3.00 14.40
C ARG A 86 5.48 -1.54 14.86
N ILE A 87 4.74 -0.67 14.17
CA ILE A 87 4.63 0.75 14.55
C ILE A 87 3.92 0.87 15.90
N LEU A 88 2.81 0.18 16.07
CA LEU A 88 2.04 0.21 17.33
C LEU A 88 2.89 -0.25 18.52
N LYS A 89 3.82 -1.19 18.34
CA LYS A 89 4.77 -1.58 19.40
C LYS A 89 5.79 -0.49 19.78
N MET A 90 6.03 0.50 18.92
CA MET A 90 6.95 1.60 19.23
C MET A 90 6.30 2.74 20.01
N VAL A 91 4.98 2.80 20.08
CA VAL A 91 4.23 3.92 20.66
C VAL A 91 3.56 3.54 21.96
N ASN A 92 3.09 4.56 22.69
CA ASN A 92 2.42 4.41 23.99
C ASN A 92 0.93 4.76 23.91
N GLY A 93 0.49 5.30 22.78
CA GLY A 93 -0.89 5.61 22.51
C GLY A 93 -1.12 6.01 21.07
N VAL A 94 -2.37 6.15 20.68
CA VAL A 94 -2.78 6.43 19.32
C VAL A 94 -3.72 7.62 19.24
N ILE A 95 -3.63 8.37 18.15
CA ILE A 95 -4.57 9.42 17.77
C ILE A 95 -5.42 8.86 16.64
N LEU A 96 -6.70 8.68 16.88
CA LEU A 96 -7.69 8.28 15.89
C LEU A 96 -8.27 9.53 15.23
N LEU A 97 -7.93 9.78 13.97
CA LEU A 97 -8.40 10.94 13.21
C LEU A 97 -9.58 10.55 12.32
N VAL A 98 -10.72 11.21 12.50
CA VAL A 98 -11.97 10.94 11.79
C VAL A 98 -12.47 12.23 11.14
N ASP A 99 -12.92 12.14 9.88
CA ASP A 99 -13.54 13.28 9.18
C ASP A 99 -14.95 13.55 9.72
N ALA A 100 -15.25 14.82 10.03
CA ALA A 100 -16.53 15.24 10.59
C ALA A 100 -17.75 15.04 9.67
N ALA A 101 -17.55 14.81 8.38
CA ALA A 101 -18.62 14.55 7.41
C ALA A 101 -18.72 13.06 7.03
N GLU A 102 -17.58 12.37 6.89
CA GLU A 102 -17.52 10.98 6.43
C GLU A 102 -17.69 9.96 7.57
N GLY A 103 -17.20 10.30 8.77
CA GLY A 103 -17.21 9.39 9.92
C GLY A 103 -16.09 8.34 9.88
N PRO A 104 -16.13 7.34 10.78
CA PRO A 104 -15.12 6.31 10.85
C PRO A 104 -15.22 5.37 9.66
N MET A 105 -14.10 5.21 8.94
CA MET A 105 -14.03 4.37 7.75
C MET A 105 -13.45 2.99 8.09
N PRO A 106 -13.80 1.94 7.32
CA PRO A 106 -13.46 0.56 7.62
C PRO A 106 -11.97 0.23 7.65
N GLN A 107 -11.16 0.92 6.86
CA GLN A 107 -9.71 0.73 6.92
C GLN A 107 -9.15 1.14 8.30
N THR A 108 -9.74 2.15 8.91
CA THR A 108 -9.43 2.60 10.26
C THR A 108 -9.75 1.53 11.30
N ARG A 109 -10.81 0.75 11.09
CA ARG A 109 -11.25 -0.34 11.97
C ARG A 109 -10.15 -1.37 12.23
N PHE A 110 -9.44 -1.81 11.19
CA PHE A 110 -8.37 -2.80 11.31
C PHE A 110 -7.22 -2.29 12.19
N VAL A 111 -6.74 -1.07 11.93
CA VAL A 111 -5.61 -0.48 12.67
C VAL A 111 -6.01 -0.19 14.11
N LEU A 112 -7.22 0.31 14.31
CA LEU A 112 -7.78 0.59 15.64
C LEU A 112 -7.96 -0.69 16.46
N SER A 113 -8.50 -1.78 15.89
CA SER A 113 -8.61 -3.07 16.56
C SER A 113 -7.26 -3.54 17.11
N ARG A 114 -6.19 -3.44 16.29
CA ARG A 114 -4.85 -3.82 16.73
C ARG A 114 -4.30 -2.92 17.85
N ALA A 115 -4.60 -1.62 17.81
CA ALA A 115 -4.21 -0.70 18.87
C ALA A 115 -4.93 -1.00 20.20
N LEU A 116 -6.23 -1.32 20.15
CA LEU A 116 -7.02 -1.70 21.31
C LEU A 116 -6.55 -3.03 21.91
N GLU A 117 -6.30 -4.05 21.09
CA GLU A 117 -5.76 -5.36 21.50
C GLU A 117 -4.40 -5.23 22.23
N LEU A 118 -3.57 -4.27 21.82
CA LEU A 118 -2.29 -3.95 22.47
C LEU A 118 -2.44 -3.10 23.74
N GLY A 119 -3.67 -2.73 24.11
CA GLY A 119 -3.95 -1.94 25.30
C GLY A 119 -3.57 -0.47 25.19
N HIS A 120 -3.42 0.06 23.96
CA HIS A 120 -3.10 1.47 23.78
C HIS A 120 -4.25 2.40 24.20
N ARG A 121 -3.89 3.55 24.76
CA ARG A 121 -4.82 4.66 24.96
C ARG A 121 -5.09 5.37 23.64
N VAL A 122 -6.35 5.72 23.42
CA VAL A 122 -6.83 6.33 22.18
C VAL A 122 -7.26 7.76 22.46
N ILE A 123 -6.81 8.71 21.65
CA ILE A 123 -7.35 10.08 21.59
C ILE A 123 -8.13 10.16 20.28
N VAL A 124 -9.42 10.47 20.37
CA VAL A 124 -10.25 10.66 19.18
C VAL A 124 -10.20 12.12 18.74
N VAL A 125 -9.90 12.35 17.46
CA VAL A 125 -9.87 13.69 16.87
C VAL A 125 -10.83 13.74 15.70
N VAL A 126 -11.96 14.42 15.88
CA VAL A 126 -12.94 14.71 14.82
C VAL A 126 -12.43 15.94 14.06
N ASN A 127 -11.95 15.71 12.84
CA ASN A 127 -11.29 16.71 11.99
C ASN A 127 -12.21 17.25 10.90
N LYS A 128 -11.84 18.40 10.33
CA LYS A 128 -12.56 19.12 9.30
C LYS A 128 -13.93 19.63 9.75
N ILE A 129 -14.03 20.06 10.99
CA ILE A 129 -15.26 20.67 11.55
C ILE A 129 -15.66 21.97 10.84
N ASP A 130 -14.75 22.56 10.05
CA ASP A 130 -14.97 23.72 9.19
C ASP A 130 -15.75 23.40 7.90
N ARG A 131 -16.03 22.13 7.60
CA ARG A 131 -16.83 21.76 6.43
C ARG A 131 -18.30 22.11 6.62
N PRO A 132 -18.98 22.62 5.57
CA PRO A 132 -20.41 22.96 5.64
C PRO A 132 -21.33 21.73 5.74
N ASP A 133 -20.87 20.56 5.34
CA ASP A 133 -21.57 19.26 5.35
C ASP A 133 -21.19 18.39 6.57
N GLN A 134 -20.58 18.98 7.60
CA GLN A 134 -20.21 18.28 8.83
C GLN A 134 -21.45 17.77 9.60
N ARG A 135 -21.32 16.60 10.23
CA ARG A 135 -22.34 15.93 11.04
C ARG A 135 -21.73 15.41 12.36
N ILE A 136 -21.07 16.31 13.08
CA ILE A 136 -20.19 16.00 14.21
C ILE A 136 -20.84 15.07 15.24
N HIS A 137 -22.08 15.34 15.68
CA HIS A 137 -22.76 14.55 16.70
C HIS A 137 -22.98 13.10 16.25
N GLU A 138 -23.39 12.89 14.99
CA GLU A 138 -23.56 11.56 14.42
C GLU A 138 -22.22 10.83 14.32
N VAL A 139 -21.16 11.54 13.91
CA VAL A 139 -19.80 10.95 13.83
C VAL A 139 -19.26 10.55 15.20
N VAL A 140 -19.55 11.31 16.24
CA VAL A 140 -19.20 10.94 17.63
C VAL A 140 -19.89 9.64 18.03
N ASP A 141 -21.18 9.51 17.75
CA ASP A 141 -21.94 8.30 18.03
C ASP A 141 -21.39 7.10 17.23
N GLU A 142 -21.09 7.28 15.95
CA GLU A 142 -20.49 6.25 15.09
C GLU A 142 -19.10 5.80 15.58
N VAL A 143 -18.30 6.71 16.13
CA VAL A 143 -16.98 6.36 16.72
C VAL A 143 -17.17 5.57 18.02
N LEU A 144 -18.12 5.93 18.86
CA LEU A 144 -18.44 5.16 20.07
C LEU A 144 -18.97 3.76 19.72
N GLU A 145 -19.87 3.64 18.75
CA GLU A 145 -20.32 2.36 18.23
C GLU A 145 -19.15 1.53 17.69
N LEU A 146 -18.23 2.14 16.95
CA LEU A 146 -17.03 1.47 16.45
C LEU A 146 -16.16 0.93 17.59
N LEU A 147 -15.93 1.71 18.64
CA LEU A 147 -15.14 1.27 19.80
C LEU A 147 -15.83 0.11 20.54
N MET A 148 -17.16 0.17 20.72
CA MET A 148 -17.95 -0.92 21.31
C MET A 148 -17.88 -2.19 20.44
N ASP A 149 -18.02 -2.08 19.14
CA ASP A 149 -17.92 -3.18 18.16
C ASP A 149 -16.53 -3.85 18.16
N LEU A 150 -15.51 -3.15 18.59
CA LEU A 150 -14.14 -3.63 18.70
C LEU A 150 -13.78 -4.14 20.11
N ASP A 151 -14.79 -4.37 20.96
CA ASP A 151 -14.62 -4.84 22.33
C ASP A 151 -13.68 -3.94 23.17
N ALA A 152 -13.74 -2.63 22.95
CA ALA A 152 -12.96 -1.66 23.73
C ALA A 152 -13.31 -1.75 25.22
N THR A 153 -12.29 -1.64 26.08
CA THR A 153 -12.48 -1.60 27.53
C THR A 153 -13.19 -0.31 27.96
N ASP A 154 -13.77 -0.28 29.18
CA ASP A 154 -14.40 0.92 29.72
C ASP A 154 -13.46 2.13 29.71
N GLU A 155 -12.16 1.93 30.02
CA GLU A 155 -11.14 2.97 29.96
C GLU A 155 -10.89 3.48 28.53
N GLN A 156 -11.01 2.62 27.54
CA GLN A 156 -10.87 2.98 26.12
C GLN A 156 -12.14 3.63 25.54
N LEU A 157 -13.32 3.30 26.08
CA LEU A 157 -14.57 3.98 25.75
C LEU A 157 -14.62 5.42 26.29
N ASP A 158 -13.98 5.66 27.45
CA ASP A 158 -13.81 7.02 28.03
C ASP A 158 -12.68 7.83 27.35
N SER A 159 -12.31 7.49 26.13
CA SER A 159 -11.28 8.19 25.36
C SER A 159 -11.62 9.67 25.16
N PRO A 160 -10.66 10.59 25.38
CA PRO A 160 -10.89 12.01 25.15
C PRO A 160 -11.18 12.28 23.67
N MET A 161 -12.20 13.11 23.42
CA MET A 161 -12.58 13.54 22.08
C MET A 161 -12.26 15.02 21.88
N LEU A 162 -11.61 15.32 20.75
CA LEU A 162 -11.25 16.67 20.33
C LEU A 162 -11.86 16.98 18.96
N PHE A 163 -12.18 18.24 18.77
CA PHE A 163 -12.77 18.75 17.53
C PHE A 163 -11.78 19.70 16.87
N CYS A 164 -11.31 19.33 15.68
CA CYS A 164 -10.21 20.01 15.01
C CYS A 164 -10.57 20.49 13.60
N SER A 165 -9.94 21.58 13.20
CA SER A 165 -9.75 21.94 11.81
C SER A 165 -8.25 21.93 11.51
N GLY A 166 -7.76 20.81 10.93
CA GLY A 166 -6.37 20.69 10.51
C GLY A 166 -5.98 21.77 9.50
N ARG A 167 -6.93 22.24 8.69
CA ARG A 167 -6.69 23.31 7.71
C ARG A 167 -6.46 24.67 8.38
N ASN A 168 -7.22 24.98 9.42
CA ASN A 168 -7.13 26.24 10.16
C ASN A 168 -6.12 26.16 11.31
N GLY A 169 -5.58 24.96 11.61
CA GLY A 169 -4.66 24.74 12.72
C GLY A 169 -5.29 24.94 14.10
N THR A 170 -6.55 24.55 14.27
CA THR A 170 -7.31 24.78 15.50
C THR A 170 -7.86 23.50 16.11
N ALA A 171 -7.95 23.43 17.43
CA ALA A 171 -8.54 22.34 18.20
C ALA A 171 -9.38 22.87 19.36
N SER A 172 -10.42 22.13 19.75
CA SER A 172 -11.31 22.44 20.85
C SER A 172 -11.76 21.17 21.57
N TYR A 173 -12.13 21.29 22.84
CA TYR A 173 -12.76 20.21 23.63
C TYR A 173 -14.27 20.10 23.42
N SER A 174 -14.88 21.05 22.70
CA SER A 174 -16.31 21.06 22.41
C SER A 174 -16.55 21.43 20.95
N PRO A 175 -17.50 20.77 20.26
CA PRO A 175 -17.84 21.10 18.88
C PRO A 175 -18.45 22.50 18.71
N GLU A 176 -18.99 23.06 19.78
CA GLU A 176 -19.68 24.36 19.81
C GLU A 176 -18.72 25.54 20.02
N VAL A 177 -17.45 25.25 20.40
CA VAL A 177 -16.43 26.25 20.69
C VAL A 177 -15.38 26.25 19.61
N GLU A 178 -15.25 27.36 18.90
CA GLU A 178 -14.21 27.52 17.89
C GLU A 178 -12.83 27.61 18.58
N GLY A 179 -11.92 26.69 18.19
CA GLY A 179 -10.55 26.68 18.71
C GLY A 179 -9.71 27.80 18.09
N THR A 180 -8.64 28.18 18.75
CA THR A 180 -7.70 29.21 18.29
C THR A 180 -6.37 28.64 17.80
N ASP A 181 -5.95 27.50 18.36
CA ASP A 181 -4.69 26.82 18.08
C ASP A 181 -4.80 25.30 18.37
N LEU A 182 -3.72 24.55 18.20
CA LEU A 182 -3.66 23.11 18.51
C LEU A 182 -3.24 22.81 19.96
N LYS A 183 -3.18 23.81 20.83
CA LYS A 183 -2.83 23.63 22.24
C LYS A 183 -3.68 22.56 22.95
N PRO A 184 -5.02 22.51 22.78
CA PRO A 184 -5.83 21.45 23.39
C PRO A 184 -5.38 20.04 23.00
N LEU A 185 -4.95 19.83 21.74
CA LEU A 185 -4.45 18.54 21.27
C LEU A 185 -3.11 18.19 21.96
N PHE A 186 -2.17 19.13 22.02
CA PHE A 186 -0.89 18.89 22.70
C PHE A 186 -1.07 18.60 24.20
N GLU A 187 -1.91 19.36 24.89
CA GLU A 187 -2.19 19.15 26.31
C GLU A 187 -2.83 17.77 26.55
N THR A 188 -3.80 17.38 25.74
CA THR A 188 -4.43 16.05 25.84
C THR A 188 -3.42 14.92 25.60
N ILE A 189 -2.50 15.07 24.64
CA ILE A 189 -1.43 14.08 24.43
C ILE A 189 -0.57 13.96 25.68
N LEU A 190 -0.19 15.06 26.32
CA LEU A 190 0.66 15.03 27.52
C LEU A 190 -0.04 14.46 28.74
N GLU A 191 -1.33 14.71 28.91
CA GLU A 191 -2.12 14.27 30.06
C GLU A 191 -2.58 12.81 29.92
N TYR A 192 -3.03 12.42 28.73
CA TYR A 192 -3.69 11.14 28.53
C TYR A 192 -2.75 10.03 28.08
N ILE A 193 -1.78 10.31 27.20
CA ILE A 193 -0.83 9.29 26.73
C ILE A 193 0.29 9.11 27.77
N PRO A 194 0.54 7.87 28.26
CA PRO A 194 1.60 7.65 29.23
C PRO A 194 2.99 7.88 28.63
N ALA A 195 3.91 8.35 29.47
CA ALA A 195 5.32 8.37 29.11
C ALA A 195 5.86 6.95 28.94
N PRO A 196 6.81 6.71 28.04
CA PRO A 196 7.46 5.41 27.92
C PRO A 196 8.24 5.09 29.21
N GLU A 197 8.33 3.79 29.54
CA GLU A 197 9.19 3.35 30.62
C GLU A 197 10.65 3.65 30.31
N MET A 198 11.36 4.31 31.24
CA MET A 198 12.75 4.73 31.06
C MET A 198 13.67 4.04 32.07
N ASN A 199 14.11 2.83 31.76
CA ASN A 199 15.16 2.15 32.52
C ASN A 199 16.52 2.46 31.90
N LEU A 200 17.15 3.55 32.32
CA LEU A 200 18.43 4.03 31.78
C LEU A 200 19.64 3.25 32.30
N ASP A 201 19.53 2.59 33.47
CA ASP A 201 20.63 1.89 34.12
C ASP A 201 20.81 0.45 33.63
N ALA A 202 19.83 -0.07 32.90
CA ALA A 202 19.91 -1.40 32.31
C ALA A 202 20.85 -1.45 31.08
N PRO A 203 21.34 -2.64 30.69
CA PRO A 203 22.05 -2.80 29.42
C PRO A 203 21.16 -2.39 28.24
N PHE A 204 21.76 -1.68 27.26
CA PHE A 204 21.07 -1.22 26.07
C PHE A 204 20.35 -2.33 25.32
N GLN A 205 19.12 -2.06 24.89
CA GLN A 205 18.31 -2.95 24.08
C GLN A 205 17.33 -2.13 23.20
N MET A 206 17.29 -2.45 21.92
CA MET A 206 16.41 -1.81 20.92
C MET A 206 15.88 -2.86 19.94
N LEU A 207 14.56 -2.87 19.72
CA LEU A 207 13.93 -3.65 18.65
C LEU A 207 13.92 -2.85 17.34
N VAL A 208 14.40 -3.47 16.26
CA VAL A 208 14.36 -2.87 14.92
C VAL A 208 12.97 -3.05 14.32
N SER A 209 12.23 -1.97 14.22
CA SER A 209 10.85 -1.97 13.71
C SER A 209 10.72 -1.53 12.25
N SER A 210 11.67 -0.71 11.77
CA SER A 210 11.70 -0.22 10.41
C SER A 210 13.13 -0.10 9.89
N LEU A 211 13.31 -0.15 8.58
CA LEU A 211 14.59 0.04 7.91
C LEU A 211 14.51 1.18 6.91
N ASP A 212 15.60 1.90 6.78
CA ASP A 212 15.86 2.80 5.67
C ASP A 212 17.22 2.50 5.06
N TYR A 213 17.50 3.08 3.91
CA TYR A 213 18.75 2.88 3.21
C TYR A 213 19.29 4.21 2.67
N ASN A 214 20.59 4.43 2.87
CA ASN A 214 21.31 5.56 2.31
C ASN A 214 22.57 5.03 1.62
N GLU A 215 22.88 5.54 0.43
CA GLU A 215 24.04 5.07 -0.37
C GLU A 215 25.40 5.26 0.32
N TYR A 216 25.51 6.21 1.26
CA TYR A 216 26.76 6.55 1.97
C TYR A 216 26.95 5.76 3.26
N VAL A 217 25.86 5.50 4.00
CA VAL A 217 25.93 4.86 5.33
C VAL A 217 25.34 3.45 5.36
N GLY A 218 24.76 2.99 4.24
CA GLY A 218 24.15 1.69 4.12
C GLY A 218 22.76 1.61 4.76
N ARG A 219 22.43 0.45 5.34
CA ARG A 219 21.18 0.24 6.07
C ARG A 219 21.13 1.05 7.35
N ILE A 220 19.98 1.63 7.63
CA ILE A 220 19.67 2.42 8.80
C ILE A 220 18.54 1.72 9.55
N ALA A 221 18.83 1.23 10.74
CA ALA A 221 17.85 0.62 11.63
C ALA A 221 17.08 1.71 12.39
N ILE A 222 15.76 1.61 12.42
CA ILE A 222 14.88 2.52 13.16
C ILE A 222 14.09 1.70 14.17
N GLY A 223 14.07 2.16 15.44
CA GLY A 223 13.35 1.48 16.50
C GLY A 223 13.30 2.29 17.78
N ARG A 224 12.48 1.82 18.73
CA ARG A 224 12.43 2.36 20.07
C ARG A 224 13.48 1.68 20.94
N ILE A 225 14.19 2.47 21.74
CA ILE A 225 15.06 1.95 22.80
C ILE A 225 14.16 1.48 23.95
N GLU A 226 14.17 0.18 24.22
CA GLU A 226 13.35 -0.38 25.32
C GLU A 226 14.00 -0.16 26.67
N ARG A 227 15.33 -0.26 26.73
CA ARG A 227 16.08 -0.01 27.97
C ARG A 227 17.52 0.42 27.67
N GLY A 228 18.14 1.05 28.66
CA GLY A 228 19.54 1.47 28.61
C GLY A 228 19.80 2.72 27.80
N VAL A 229 21.07 2.95 27.56
CA VAL A 229 21.58 4.09 26.78
C VAL A 229 22.57 3.57 25.74
N ILE A 230 22.47 4.08 24.51
CA ILE A 230 23.42 3.83 23.42
C ILE A 230 24.26 5.06 23.14
N ARG A 231 25.54 4.86 22.87
CA ARG A 231 26.48 5.91 22.47
C ARG A 231 27.02 5.67 21.09
N GLN A 232 27.35 6.75 20.40
CA GLN A 232 28.02 6.68 19.10
C GLN A 232 29.33 5.91 19.23
N ASN A 233 29.63 5.05 18.27
CA ASN A 233 30.78 4.16 18.22
C ASN A 233 30.80 3.05 19.30
N GLN A 234 29.70 2.82 20.01
CA GLN A 234 29.57 1.72 20.96
C GLN A 234 29.56 0.37 20.24
N GLU A 235 30.25 -0.63 20.83
CA GLU A 235 30.15 -2.03 20.40
C GLU A 235 28.80 -2.62 20.83
N ILE A 236 28.15 -3.31 19.91
CA ILE A 236 26.82 -3.88 20.05
C ILE A 236 26.79 -5.31 19.55
N GLU A 237 25.79 -6.05 19.98
CA GLU A 237 25.45 -7.39 19.51
C GLU A 237 24.02 -7.39 18.97
N VAL A 238 23.80 -8.12 17.87
CA VAL A 238 22.48 -8.27 17.24
C VAL A 238 22.05 -9.71 17.39
N CYS A 239 20.83 -9.92 17.84
CA CYS A 239 20.19 -11.23 17.98
C CYS A 239 18.76 -11.18 17.45
N ASN A 240 18.17 -12.35 17.20
CA ASN A 240 16.81 -12.44 16.65
C ASN A 240 15.97 -13.45 17.45
N PHE A 241 14.75 -13.08 17.80
CA PHE A 241 13.84 -13.90 18.59
C PHE A 241 13.46 -15.23 17.91
N HIS A 242 13.30 -15.22 16.59
CA HIS A 242 12.92 -16.40 15.81
C HIS A 242 14.11 -17.28 15.42
N HIS A 243 15.33 -16.82 15.67
CA HIS A 243 16.58 -17.51 15.39
C HIS A 243 17.51 -17.53 16.63
N PRO A 244 17.04 -18.06 17.76
CA PRO A 244 17.79 -18.00 19.03
C PRO A 244 19.11 -18.80 19.02
N ASP A 245 19.20 -19.79 18.15
CA ASP A 245 20.39 -20.67 18.03
C ASP A 245 21.46 -20.11 17.07
N GLU A 246 21.15 -19.05 16.34
CA GLU A 246 22.12 -18.41 15.46
C GLU A 246 23.13 -17.56 16.26
N PRO A 247 24.40 -17.53 15.85
CA PRO A 247 25.40 -16.72 16.53
C PRO A 247 25.06 -15.23 16.42
N THR A 248 25.23 -14.51 17.53
CA THR A 248 25.02 -13.05 17.55
C THR A 248 25.97 -12.35 16.60
N LEU A 249 25.44 -11.41 15.82
CA LEU A 249 26.24 -10.56 14.95
C LEU A 249 26.86 -9.43 15.79
N LYS A 250 28.20 -9.36 15.79
CA LYS A 250 28.94 -8.28 16.45
C LYS A 250 29.11 -7.11 15.50
N ALA A 251 28.73 -5.94 15.95
CA ALA A 251 28.75 -4.72 15.15
C ALA A 251 29.11 -3.49 16.00
N LYS A 252 29.08 -2.31 15.38
CA LYS A 252 29.35 -1.03 16.03
C LYS A 252 28.32 -0.02 15.59
N ALA A 253 27.73 0.71 16.52
CA ALA A 253 26.80 1.80 16.25
C ALA A 253 27.59 3.02 15.74
N VAL A 254 27.81 3.09 14.42
CA VAL A 254 28.66 4.12 13.79
C VAL A 254 28.03 5.51 13.90
N SER A 255 26.77 5.63 13.56
CA SER A 255 26.04 6.90 13.65
C SER A 255 24.70 6.69 14.34
N LEU A 256 24.35 7.65 15.17
CA LEU A 256 23.06 7.71 15.86
C LEU A 256 22.33 8.99 15.43
N TYR A 257 21.04 8.90 15.22
CA TYR A 257 20.20 10.01 14.86
C TYR A 257 18.91 10.00 15.68
N GLU A 258 18.50 11.17 16.10
CA GLU A 258 17.15 11.42 16.60
C GLU A 258 16.32 12.17 15.55
N PHE A 259 14.99 12.14 15.72
CA PHE A 259 14.08 12.89 14.88
C PHE A 259 13.83 14.27 15.49
N ASP A 260 13.92 15.30 14.64
CA ASP A 260 13.55 16.68 14.93
C ASP A 260 12.78 17.23 13.72
N GLY A 261 11.50 17.44 13.88
CA GLY A 261 10.61 17.55 12.75
C GLY A 261 10.73 16.33 11.85
N LEU A 262 10.94 16.52 10.57
CA LEU A 262 11.18 15.48 9.58
C LEU A 262 12.65 15.11 9.39
N ASN A 263 13.54 15.85 10.03
CA ASN A 263 14.97 15.67 9.85
C ASN A 263 15.52 14.65 10.84
N ARG A 264 16.58 13.97 10.42
CA ARG A 264 17.43 13.17 11.31
C ARG A 264 18.60 14.01 11.76
N VAL A 265 18.65 14.28 13.05
CA VAL A 265 19.73 15.06 13.67
C VAL A 265 20.73 14.10 14.29
N PRO A 266 22.01 14.18 13.97
CA PRO A 266 23.03 13.32 14.58
C PRO A 266 23.16 13.62 16.08
N VAL A 267 23.22 12.56 16.89
CA VAL A 267 23.40 12.63 18.33
C VAL A 267 24.56 11.76 18.79
N THR A 268 25.15 12.09 19.93
CA THR A 268 26.26 11.32 20.52
C THR A 268 25.78 10.19 21.41
N GLU A 269 24.59 10.34 22.00
CA GLU A 269 23.96 9.34 22.85
C GLU A 269 22.42 9.46 22.80
N ALA A 270 21.73 8.34 23.06
CA ALA A 270 20.28 8.29 23.19
C ALA A 270 19.87 7.25 24.23
N GLY A 271 18.79 7.51 24.97
CA GLY A 271 18.32 6.69 26.09
C GLY A 271 16.97 6.02 25.85
N ALA A 272 16.63 5.13 26.78
CA ALA A 272 15.38 4.36 26.80
C ALA A 272 14.14 5.23 26.57
N GLY A 273 13.16 4.68 25.87
CA GLY A 273 11.91 5.34 25.50
C GLY A 273 11.98 6.11 24.19
N ASN A 274 13.15 6.54 23.73
CA ASN A 274 13.27 7.34 22.51
C ASN A 274 13.26 6.48 21.23
N ILE A 275 12.71 7.01 20.17
CA ILE A 275 12.77 6.42 18.82
C ILE A 275 13.98 7.00 18.11
N ILE A 276 14.89 6.14 17.69
CA ILE A 276 16.15 6.53 17.06
C ILE A 276 16.36 5.83 15.71
N ALA A 277 17.27 6.39 14.93
CA ALA A 277 17.81 5.75 13.76
C ALA A 277 19.31 5.51 13.96
N MET A 278 19.82 4.32 13.60
CA MET A 278 21.25 3.99 13.73
C MET A 278 21.79 3.32 12.48
N SER A 279 23.08 3.53 12.21
CA SER A 279 23.81 2.87 11.13
C SER A 279 25.05 2.13 11.66
N GLY A 280 25.65 1.30 10.81
CA GLY A 280 26.85 0.54 11.12
C GLY A 280 26.64 -0.97 11.18
N ILE A 281 25.45 -1.45 10.82
CA ILE A 281 25.08 -2.86 10.81
C ILE A 281 24.58 -3.22 9.40
N PRO A 282 25.46 -3.69 8.49
CA PRO A 282 25.08 -3.92 7.08
C PRO A 282 24.00 -4.98 6.88
N GLU A 283 23.98 -6.00 7.72
CA GLU A 283 23.08 -7.17 7.62
C GLU A 283 21.83 -7.06 8.49
N ILE A 284 21.60 -5.88 9.12
CA ILE A 284 20.44 -5.66 10.00
C ILE A 284 19.14 -5.90 9.26
N THR A 285 18.20 -6.56 9.92
CA THR A 285 16.85 -6.81 9.42
C THR A 285 15.79 -6.31 10.39
N ILE A 286 14.55 -6.17 9.91
CA ILE A 286 13.42 -5.86 10.78
C ILE A 286 13.15 -7.04 11.71
N GLY A 287 12.94 -6.77 13.00
CA GLY A 287 12.74 -7.79 14.05
C GLY A 287 14.02 -8.21 14.75
N ASP A 288 15.18 -7.76 14.27
CA ASP A 288 16.41 -7.91 15.01
C ASP A 288 16.38 -7.07 16.29
N THR A 289 16.99 -7.59 17.34
CA THR A 289 17.21 -6.86 18.58
C THR A 289 18.66 -6.45 18.67
N VAL A 290 18.91 -5.17 18.79
CA VAL A 290 20.26 -4.62 19.02
C VAL A 290 20.47 -4.47 20.52
N CYS A 291 21.52 -5.12 21.03
CA CYS A 291 21.84 -5.20 22.45
C CYS A 291 23.22 -4.62 22.76
N ALA A 292 23.45 -4.27 24.01
CA ALA A 292 24.80 -4.02 24.51
C ALA A 292 25.64 -5.30 24.39
N ARG A 293 26.93 -5.17 24.14
CA ARG A 293 27.85 -6.30 24.05
C ARG A 293 27.83 -7.16 25.31
N GLY A 294 27.65 -8.46 25.14
CA GLY A 294 27.59 -9.45 26.25
C GLY A 294 26.24 -9.46 26.99
N ALA A 295 25.21 -8.76 26.49
CA ALA A 295 23.86 -8.74 27.05
C ALA A 295 22.80 -9.01 25.97
N ALA A 296 23.09 -9.95 25.05
CA ALA A 296 22.17 -10.31 23.97
C ALA A 296 20.91 -10.99 24.55
N GLU A 297 19.77 -10.34 24.38
CA GLU A 297 18.45 -10.80 24.80
C GLU A 297 17.44 -10.39 23.73
N PRO A 298 16.93 -11.36 22.92
CA PRO A 298 16.05 -11.03 21.81
C PRO A 298 14.66 -10.64 22.29
N LEU A 299 14.13 -9.56 21.75
CA LEU A 299 12.76 -9.11 22.00
C LEU A 299 11.77 -9.84 21.08
N PRO A 300 10.60 -10.24 21.60
CA PRO A 300 9.57 -10.86 20.79
C PRO A 300 9.01 -9.89 19.75
N PHE A 301 8.93 -10.34 18.51
CA PHE A 301 8.32 -9.57 17.44
C PHE A 301 7.45 -10.45 16.54
N VAL A 302 6.53 -9.79 15.80
CA VAL A 302 5.69 -10.49 14.83
C VAL A 302 6.51 -10.81 13.60
N LYS A 303 6.60 -12.10 13.29
CA LYS A 303 7.34 -12.58 12.13
C LYS A 303 6.79 -11.93 10.86
N ILE A 304 7.69 -11.40 10.06
CA ILE A 304 7.32 -10.86 8.74
C ILE A 304 6.80 -12.01 7.88
N SER A 305 5.55 -11.91 7.44
CA SER A 305 4.95 -12.91 6.56
C SER A 305 5.77 -13.05 5.27
N ALA A 306 6.00 -14.27 4.84
CA ALA A 306 6.63 -14.51 3.56
C ALA A 306 5.79 -13.90 2.42
N PRO A 307 6.42 -13.54 1.29
CA PRO A 307 5.69 -13.11 0.11
C PRO A 307 4.68 -14.18 -0.32
N THR A 308 3.50 -13.73 -0.72
CA THR A 308 2.41 -14.61 -1.19
C THR A 308 2.18 -14.51 -2.69
N LEU A 309 2.63 -13.43 -3.32
CA LEU A 309 2.47 -13.11 -4.73
C LEU A 309 3.82 -12.93 -5.40
N GLU A 310 3.89 -13.29 -6.68
CA GLU A 310 5.07 -13.10 -7.52
C GLU A 310 4.67 -12.56 -8.89
N MET A 311 5.49 -11.67 -9.44
CA MET A 311 5.42 -11.20 -10.83
C MET A 311 6.80 -11.31 -11.47
N THR A 312 6.85 -11.60 -12.77
CA THR A 312 8.09 -11.55 -13.53
C THR A 312 8.27 -10.17 -14.13
N PHE A 313 9.38 -9.52 -13.81
CA PHE A 313 9.84 -8.27 -14.41
C PHE A 313 10.88 -8.61 -15.47
N SER A 314 10.75 -8.10 -16.67
CA SER A 314 11.69 -8.37 -17.76
C SER A 314 11.94 -7.14 -18.63
N VAL A 315 13.02 -7.21 -19.39
CA VAL A 315 13.32 -6.17 -20.39
C VAL A 315 12.17 -6.10 -21.39
N ASN A 316 11.76 -4.88 -21.75
CA ASN A 316 10.75 -4.69 -22.79
C ASN A 316 11.29 -5.11 -24.15
N ASP A 317 10.68 -6.10 -24.77
CA ASP A 317 11.01 -6.62 -26.10
C ASP A 317 9.96 -6.28 -27.17
N SER A 318 9.07 -5.32 -26.86
CA SER A 318 8.05 -4.85 -27.79
C SER A 318 8.66 -4.10 -28.99
N PRO A 319 7.93 -3.93 -30.11
CA PRO A 319 8.38 -3.11 -31.24
C PRO A 319 8.62 -1.63 -30.88
N PHE A 320 8.15 -1.18 -29.72
CA PHE A 320 8.36 0.19 -29.23
C PHE A 320 9.40 0.28 -28.13
N ALA A 321 10.09 -0.81 -27.82
CA ALA A 321 11.12 -0.86 -26.80
C ALA A 321 12.21 0.20 -26.98
N GLY A 322 12.65 0.81 -25.89
CA GLY A 322 13.72 1.81 -25.84
C GLY A 322 13.36 3.20 -26.38
N ARG A 323 12.09 3.46 -26.67
CA ARG A 323 11.67 4.76 -27.24
C ARG A 323 11.29 5.80 -26.17
N GLU A 324 10.92 5.35 -25.00
CA GLU A 324 10.33 6.20 -23.97
C GLU A 324 11.10 6.15 -22.64
N GLY A 325 11.76 5.02 -22.34
CA GLY A 325 12.51 4.84 -21.12
C GLY A 325 13.94 5.38 -21.18
N LYS A 326 14.44 5.86 -20.04
CA LYS A 326 15.84 6.22 -19.84
C LYS A 326 16.67 5.01 -19.41
N PHE A 327 16.09 4.12 -18.61
CA PHE A 327 16.70 2.91 -18.09
C PHE A 327 15.98 1.69 -18.66
N VAL A 328 16.64 0.98 -19.58
CA VAL A 328 16.02 -0.06 -20.41
C VAL A 328 16.74 -1.40 -20.36
N THR A 329 17.94 -1.45 -19.74
CA THR A 329 18.77 -2.66 -19.73
C THR A 329 18.47 -3.56 -18.55
N SER A 330 18.67 -4.85 -18.74
CA SER A 330 18.48 -5.88 -17.70
C SER A 330 19.28 -5.57 -16.43
N ARG A 331 20.54 -5.13 -16.58
CA ARG A 331 21.38 -4.74 -15.45
C ARG A 331 20.79 -3.57 -14.66
N GLN A 332 20.30 -2.52 -15.34
CA GLN A 332 19.70 -1.36 -14.66
C GLN A 332 18.44 -1.74 -13.89
N ILE A 333 17.59 -2.58 -14.50
CA ILE A 333 16.37 -3.09 -13.86
C ILE A 333 16.74 -3.92 -12.63
N ARG A 334 17.70 -4.87 -12.77
CA ARG A 334 18.17 -5.71 -11.67
C ARG A 334 18.73 -4.89 -10.51
N ASP A 335 19.63 -3.96 -10.80
CA ASP A 335 20.26 -3.11 -9.78
C ASP A 335 19.22 -2.27 -9.04
N ARG A 336 18.17 -1.82 -9.73
CA ARG A 336 17.05 -1.08 -9.12
C ARG A 336 16.18 -1.97 -8.22
N LEU A 337 15.83 -3.16 -8.69
CA LEU A 337 15.06 -4.14 -7.91
C LEU A 337 15.84 -4.58 -6.65
N MET A 338 17.13 -4.85 -6.78
CA MET A 338 17.98 -5.22 -5.65
C MET A 338 18.12 -4.07 -4.63
N ARG A 339 18.14 -2.81 -5.05
CA ARG A 339 18.08 -1.66 -4.14
C ARG A 339 16.79 -1.60 -3.33
N GLU A 340 15.67 -1.99 -3.93
CA GLU A 340 14.40 -2.02 -3.18
C GLU A 340 14.41 -3.06 -2.06
N THR A 341 15.04 -4.22 -2.25
CA THR A 341 15.14 -5.24 -1.20
C THR A 341 15.97 -4.79 0.02
N LEU A 342 16.76 -3.73 -0.11
CA LEU A 342 17.49 -3.15 1.01
C LEU A 342 16.58 -2.32 1.95
N LYS A 343 15.45 -1.84 1.43
CA LYS A 343 14.45 -1.04 2.15
C LYS A 343 13.26 -1.87 2.57
N ASP A 344 12.75 -2.70 1.67
CA ASP A 344 11.60 -3.57 1.90
C ASP A 344 12.05 -5.02 2.05
N VAL A 345 12.12 -5.47 3.29
CA VAL A 345 12.51 -6.86 3.64
C VAL A 345 11.43 -7.89 3.27
N SER A 346 10.23 -7.45 2.94
CA SER A 346 9.15 -8.34 2.47
C SER A 346 9.25 -8.65 0.98
N LEU A 347 10.07 -7.90 0.26
CA LEU A 347 10.30 -8.08 -1.17
C LEU A 347 11.44 -9.08 -1.40
N ARG A 348 11.20 -10.05 -2.26
CA ARG A 348 12.23 -11.01 -2.68
C ARG A 348 12.41 -10.93 -4.20
N VAL A 349 13.65 -10.78 -4.64
CA VAL A 349 14.02 -10.74 -6.06
C VAL A 349 14.92 -11.92 -6.37
N THR A 350 14.55 -12.72 -7.37
CA THR A 350 15.33 -13.87 -7.84
C THR A 350 15.46 -13.83 -9.35
N ASP A 351 16.59 -14.30 -9.86
CA ASP A 351 16.78 -14.44 -11.30
C ASP A 351 15.88 -15.58 -11.82
N VAL A 352 15.29 -15.41 -13.01
CA VAL A 352 14.50 -16.48 -13.65
C VAL A 352 15.47 -17.50 -14.26
N GLU A 353 15.23 -18.79 -14.01
CA GLU A 353 16.04 -19.86 -14.59
C GLU A 353 16.09 -19.75 -16.11
N ASN A 354 17.29 -19.87 -16.68
CA ASN A 354 17.57 -19.78 -18.11
C ASN A 354 17.23 -18.44 -18.79
N SER A 355 17.08 -17.35 -18.01
CA SER A 355 16.89 -16.00 -18.55
C SER A 355 17.88 -15.03 -17.91
N THR A 356 18.52 -14.19 -18.71
CA THR A 356 19.40 -13.10 -18.23
C THR A 356 18.66 -11.77 -18.12
N ASP A 357 17.45 -11.70 -18.66
CA ASP A 357 16.70 -10.46 -18.86
C ASP A 357 15.37 -10.44 -18.09
N SER A 358 15.18 -11.41 -17.19
CA SER A 358 13.94 -11.58 -16.42
C SER A 358 14.22 -11.87 -14.95
N PHE A 359 13.42 -11.29 -14.08
CA PHE A 359 13.54 -11.37 -12.62
C PHE A 359 12.19 -11.67 -12.02
N ASN A 360 12.13 -12.64 -11.12
CA ASN A 360 10.94 -12.89 -10.31
C ASN A 360 10.97 -11.97 -9.09
N VAL A 361 9.93 -11.20 -8.93
CA VAL A 361 9.75 -10.25 -7.83
C VAL A 361 8.54 -10.69 -7.03
N ALA A 362 8.79 -11.16 -5.82
CA ALA A 362 7.77 -11.63 -4.91
C ALA A 362 7.52 -10.61 -3.80
N GLY A 363 6.24 -10.32 -3.54
CA GLY A 363 5.76 -9.36 -2.54
C GLY A 363 4.56 -9.89 -1.76
N ARG A 364 4.13 -9.15 -0.74
CA ARG A 364 3.01 -9.57 0.12
C ARG A 364 1.65 -9.43 -0.53
N GLY A 365 1.49 -8.41 -1.39
CA GLY A 365 0.22 -8.09 -2.00
C GLY A 365 0.38 -7.40 -3.35
N GLU A 366 -0.72 -7.32 -4.08
CA GLU A 366 -0.77 -6.69 -5.41
C GLU A 366 -0.47 -5.19 -5.34
N MET A 367 -0.92 -4.51 -4.28
CA MET A 367 -0.66 -3.08 -4.06
C MET A 367 0.83 -2.79 -3.92
N SER A 368 1.58 -3.59 -3.16
CA SER A 368 3.02 -3.43 -2.98
C SER A 368 3.77 -3.51 -4.32
N LEU A 369 3.44 -4.51 -5.15
CA LEU A 369 4.04 -4.68 -6.47
C LEU A 369 3.63 -3.55 -7.44
N SER A 370 2.37 -3.08 -7.39
CA SER A 370 1.92 -1.96 -8.23
C SER A 370 2.62 -0.64 -7.87
N ILE A 371 2.87 -0.40 -6.59
CA ILE A 371 3.64 0.76 -6.11
C ILE A 371 5.09 0.70 -6.62
N LEU A 372 5.72 -0.48 -6.57
CA LEU A 372 7.07 -0.67 -7.10
C LEU A 372 7.11 -0.38 -8.61
N ILE A 373 6.16 -0.93 -9.38
CA ILE A 373 6.03 -0.70 -10.83
C ILE A 373 5.89 0.80 -11.13
N GLU A 374 4.98 1.49 -10.45
CA GLU A 374 4.74 2.91 -10.68
C GLU A 374 5.93 3.78 -10.25
N THR A 375 6.60 3.43 -9.15
CA THR A 375 7.82 4.12 -8.71
C THR A 375 8.92 4.01 -9.75
N MET A 376 9.20 2.81 -10.24
CA MET A 376 10.19 2.58 -11.31
C MET A 376 9.81 3.30 -12.60
N ARG A 377 8.53 3.29 -12.97
CA ARG A 377 8.01 4.01 -14.13
C ARG A 377 8.32 5.51 -14.06
N ARG A 378 8.09 6.15 -12.90
CA ARG A 378 8.36 7.60 -12.67
C ARG A 378 9.85 7.91 -12.62
N GLU A 379 10.66 6.99 -12.15
CA GLU A 379 12.12 7.10 -12.19
C GLU A 379 12.69 7.02 -13.62
N GLY A 380 11.86 6.69 -14.61
CA GLY A 380 12.23 6.63 -16.02
C GLY A 380 12.63 5.25 -16.53
N TYR A 381 12.30 4.20 -15.81
CA TYR A 381 12.50 2.81 -16.26
C TYR A 381 11.46 2.40 -17.30
N GLU A 382 11.89 1.57 -18.24
CA GLU A 382 11.05 0.88 -19.20
C GLU A 382 11.28 -0.61 -19.09
N PHE A 383 10.20 -1.37 -18.87
CA PHE A 383 10.23 -2.81 -18.65
C PHE A 383 8.86 -3.42 -18.98
N GLN A 384 8.74 -4.71 -18.86
CA GLN A 384 7.45 -5.40 -18.95
C GLN A 384 7.26 -6.32 -17.75
N VAL A 385 5.99 -6.56 -17.40
CA VAL A 385 5.63 -7.42 -16.28
C VAL A 385 4.63 -8.49 -16.70
N SER A 386 4.73 -9.66 -16.07
CA SER A 386 3.76 -10.74 -16.18
C SER A 386 2.53 -10.47 -15.30
N PRO A 387 1.41 -11.19 -15.49
CA PRO A 387 0.35 -11.22 -14.51
C PRO A 387 0.86 -11.70 -13.14
N PRO A 388 0.28 -11.19 -12.03
CA PRO A 388 0.60 -11.68 -10.70
C PRO A 388 0.22 -13.15 -10.54
N ARG A 389 1.04 -13.92 -9.84
CA ARG A 389 0.81 -15.33 -9.54
C ARG A 389 0.97 -15.55 -8.04
N VAL A 390 0.18 -16.45 -7.47
CA VAL A 390 0.35 -16.86 -6.08
C VAL A 390 1.55 -17.81 -5.95
N LEU A 391 2.26 -17.70 -4.83
CA LEU A 391 3.33 -18.62 -4.48
C LEU A 391 2.74 -19.83 -3.76
N TYR A 392 2.82 -20.98 -4.43
CA TYR A 392 2.42 -22.25 -3.83
C TYR A 392 3.51 -22.78 -2.89
N GLN A 393 3.10 -23.51 -1.88
CA GLN A 393 4.00 -24.22 -0.97
C GLN A 393 3.60 -25.70 -0.90
N GLU A 394 4.58 -26.56 -0.76
CA GLU A 394 4.34 -27.97 -0.45
C GLU A 394 4.37 -28.18 1.06
N ILE A 395 3.22 -28.53 1.63
CA ILE A 395 3.06 -28.77 3.08
C ILE A 395 2.50 -30.18 3.23
N ASP A 396 3.21 -31.03 3.97
CA ASP A 396 2.84 -32.44 4.18
C ASP A 396 2.60 -33.22 2.87
N GLY A 397 3.40 -32.94 1.83
CA GLY A 397 3.30 -33.58 0.51
C GLY A 397 2.07 -33.14 -0.31
N LYS A 398 1.40 -32.07 0.08
CA LYS A 398 0.27 -31.48 -0.65
C LYS A 398 0.63 -30.08 -1.15
N LEU A 399 0.23 -29.80 -2.38
CA LEU A 399 0.32 -28.44 -2.93
C LEU A 399 -0.69 -27.54 -2.19
N CYS A 400 -0.18 -26.51 -1.51
CA CYS A 400 -0.97 -25.54 -0.77
C CYS A 400 -0.86 -24.15 -1.38
N GLU A 401 -1.95 -23.40 -1.30
CA GLU A 401 -2.06 -22.03 -1.77
C GLU A 401 -2.35 -21.06 -0.62
N PRO A 402 -1.93 -19.79 -0.74
CA PRO A 402 -2.23 -18.78 0.27
C PRO A 402 -3.73 -18.46 0.27
N VAL A 403 -4.30 -18.36 1.47
CA VAL A 403 -5.72 -18.04 1.71
C VAL A 403 -5.79 -16.79 2.57
N GLU A 404 -6.67 -15.88 2.21
CA GLU A 404 -6.92 -14.63 2.90
C GLU A 404 -8.25 -14.68 3.64
N ARG A 405 -8.27 -14.12 4.83
CA ARG A 405 -9.51 -13.75 5.53
C ARG A 405 -10.01 -12.46 4.92
N VAL A 406 -11.18 -12.53 4.32
CA VAL A 406 -11.85 -11.42 3.65
C VAL A 406 -13.01 -10.97 4.50
N VAL A 407 -12.99 -9.71 4.90
CA VAL A 407 -14.09 -9.04 5.59
C VAL A 407 -14.79 -8.13 4.59
N VAL A 408 -16.09 -8.34 4.43
CA VAL A 408 -16.94 -7.56 3.54
C VAL A 408 -18.00 -6.87 4.37
N ASP A 409 -18.18 -5.58 4.15
CA ASP A 409 -19.26 -4.78 4.73
C ASP A 409 -20.06 -4.14 3.59
N VAL A 410 -21.34 -4.50 3.47
CA VAL A 410 -22.21 -4.07 2.38
C VAL A 410 -23.63 -3.80 2.86
N PRO A 411 -24.38 -2.88 2.21
CA PRO A 411 -25.82 -2.81 2.37
C PRO A 411 -26.48 -4.18 2.10
N GLN A 412 -27.54 -4.49 2.82
CA GLN A 412 -28.21 -5.79 2.78
C GLN A 412 -28.61 -6.21 1.35
N ASP A 413 -28.93 -5.27 0.48
CA ASP A 413 -29.35 -5.50 -0.92
C ASP A 413 -28.27 -6.17 -1.78
N TYR A 414 -26.99 -5.97 -1.45
CA TYR A 414 -25.85 -6.50 -2.24
C TYR A 414 -25.28 -7.80 -1.70
N MET A 415 -25.74 -8.26 -0.54
CA MET A 415 -25.25 -9.47 0.12
C MET A 415 -25.26 -10.70 -0.79
N GLY A 416 -26.38 -10.92 -1.51
CA GLY A 416 -26.53 -12.08 -2.39
C GLY A 416 -25.51 -12.14 -3.53
N SER A 417 -25.24 -10.99 -4.17
CA SER A 417 -24.23 -10.89 -5.24
C SER A 417 -22.83 -11.19 -4.74
N VAL A 418 -22.46 -10.67 -3.56
CA VAL A 418 -21.16 -10.90 -2.94
C VAL A 418 -20.96 -12.37 -2.58
N MET A 419 -21.96 -13.01 -1.94
CA MET A 419 -21.90 -14.43 -1.57
C MET A 419 -21.74 -15.33 -2.81
N GLU A 420 -22.49 -15.07 -3.86
CA GLU A 420 -22.41 -15.83 -5.11
C GLU A 420 -21.02 -15.71 -5.75
N LYS A 421 -20.50 -14.49 -5.89
CA LYS A 421 -19.22 -14.24 -6.56
C LYS A 421 -18.02 -14.75 -5.78
N LEU A 422 -17.98 -14.56 -4.47
CA LEU A 422 -16.93 -15.13 -3.63
C LEU A 422 -17.00 -16.66 -3.60
N GLY A 423 -18.20 -17.25 -3.60
CA GLY A 423 -18.39 -18.69 -3.72
C GLY A 423 -17.84 -19.26 -5.03
N GLN A 424 -18.09 -18.59 -6.18
CA GLN A 424 -17.51 -18.98 -7.48
C GLN A 424 -15.98 -18.91 -7.48
N ARG A 425 -15.41 -18.03 -6.67
CA ARG A 425 -13.95 -17.83 -6.47
C ARG A 425 -13.37 -18.73 -5.36
N LYS A 426 -14.10 -19.79 -4.98
CA LYS A 426 -13.71 -20.77 -3.94
C LYS A 426 -13.61 -20.16 -2.54
N GLY A 427 -14.29 -19.05 -2.29
CA GLY A 427 -14.45 -18.48 -0.96
C GLY A 427 -15.31 -19.35 -0.07
N GLU A 428 -14.81 -19.65 1.11
CA GLU A 428 -15.54 -20.35 2.18
C GLU A 428 -16.14 -19.31 3.12
N PHE A 429 -17.46 -19.35 3.26
CA PHE A 429 -18.18 -18.46 4.16
C PHE A 429 -17.94 -18.87 5.62
N LEU A 430 -17.59 -17.91 6.48
CA LEU A 430 -17.35 -18.14 7.89
C LEU A 430 -18.50 -17.62 8.75
N GLU A 431 -18.77 -16.32 8.68
CA GLU A 431 -19.68 -15.64 9.57
C GLU A 431 -20.38 -14.46 8.89
N MET A 432 -21.57 -14.12 9.40
CA MET A 432 -22.34 -12.96 8.97
C MET A 432 -23.02 -12.31 10.18
N THR A 433 -22.78 -11.02 10.35
CA THR A 433 -23.30 -10.22 11.44
C THR A 433 -24.02 -8.99 10.87
N PRO A 434 -25.29 -8.75 11.24
CA PRO A 434 -25.96 -7.51 10.89
C PRO A 434 -25.41 -6.36 11.74
N VAL A 435 -25.08 -5.23 11.09
CA VAL A 435 -24.61 -4.00 11.73
C VAL A 435 -25.50 -2.86 11.21
N GLY A 436 -26.52 -2.49 11.97
CA GLY A 436 -27.51 -1.50 11.54
C GLY A 436 -28.23 -1.91 10.23
N SER A 437 -28.11 -1.09 9.19
CA SER A 437 -28.66 -1.36 7.84
C SER A 437 -27.69 -2.13 6.93
N ARG A 438 -26.53 -2.52 7.43
CA ARG A 438 -25.47 -3.17 6.69
C ARG A 438 -25.25 -4.61 7.16
N MET A 439 -24.57 -5.39 6.36
CA MET A 439 -24.19 -6.77 6.67
C MET A 439 -22.67 -6.90 6.61
N LYS A 440 -22.08 -7.28 7.73
CA LYS A 440 -20.66 -7.69 7.79
C LYS A 440 -20.59 -9.20 7.53
N MET A 441 -19.78 -9.61 6.57
CA MET A 441 -19.56 -11.01 6.20
C MET A 441 -18.07 -11.33 6.21
N GLU A 442 -17.73 -12.52 6.69
CA GLU A 442 -16.35 -13.00 6.69
C GLU A 442 -16.21 -14.27 5.84
N PHE A 443 -15.13 -14.35 5.07
CA PHE A 443 -14.83 -15.46 4.18
C PHE A 443 -13.34 -15.83 4.28
N LEU A 444 -13.03 -17.11 3.99
CA LEU A 444 -11.68 -17.55 3.63
C LEU A 444 -11.61 -17.75 2.12
N VAL A 445 -10.83 -16.93 1.44
CA VAL A 445 -10.74 -16.92 -0.01
C VAL A 445 -9.30 -17.17 -0.44
N PRO A 446 -9.03 -18.09 -1.39
CA PRO A 446 -7.69 -18.20 -1.99
C PRO A 446 -7.25 -16.86 -2.59
N SER A 447 -6.01 -16.41 -2.30
CA SER A 447 -5.52 -15.10 -2.76
C SER A 447 -5.68 -14.89 -4.27
N ARG A 448 -5.51 -15.96 -5.09
CA ARG A 448 -5.76 -15.90 -6.54
C ARG A 448 -7.23 -15.67 -6.90
N GLY A 449 -8.16 -15.99 -6.02
CA GLY A 449 -9.59 -15.73 -6.19
C GLY A 449 -9.94 -14.25 -6.00
N LEU A 450 -9.08 -13.46 -5.37
CA LEU A 450 -9.27 -12.03 -5.18
C LEU A 450 -8.75 -11.19 -6.36
N PHE A 451 -7.95 -11.77 -7.25
CA PHE A 451 -7.47 -11.06 -8.43
C PHE A 451 -8.63 -10.57 -9.29
N GLY A 452 -8.65 -9.24 -9.53
CA GLY A 452 -9.70 -8.58 -10.29
C GLY A 452 -11.06 -8.48 -9.59
N TYR A 453 -11.23 -9.04 -8.39
CA TYR A 453 -12.51 -9.01 -7.69
C TYR A 453 -12.85 -7.63 -7.13
N ARG A 454 -11.85 -6.86 -6.71
CA ARG A 454 -12.07 -5.55 -6.06
C ARG A 454 -12.85 -4.57 -6.93
N ASN A 455 -12.50 -4.46 -8.21
CA ASN A 455 -13.22 -3.59 -9.15
C ASN A 455 -14.63 -4.13 -9.46
N GLU A 456 -14.75 -5.44 -9.59
CA GLU A 456 -16.04 -6.09 -9.77
C GLU A 456 -16.96 -5.86 -8.56
N PHE A 457 -16.42 -6.03 -7.35
CA PHE A 457 -17.11 -5.77 -6.10
C PHE A 457 -17.60 -4.32 -5.96
N LEU A 458 -16.74 -3.34 -6.27
CA LEU A 458 -17.14 -1.92 -6.25
C LEU A 458 -18.25 -1.63 -7.26
N THR A 459 -18.22 -2.27 -8.43
CA THR A 459 -19.27 -2.12 -9.43
C THR A 459 -20.59 -2.72 -8.95
N ASP A 460 -20.56 -3.93 -8.39
CA ASP A 460 -21.75 -4.64 -7.90
C ASP A 460 -22.40 -3.94 -6.71
N THR A 461 -21.61 -3.34 -5.85
CA THR A 461 -22.06 -2.62 -4.67
C THR A 461 -22.25 -1.12 -4.91
N LYS A 462 -22.16 -0.68 -6.19
CA LYS A 462 -22.25 0.75 -6.60
C LYS A 462 -21.31 1.69 -5.82
N GLY A 463 -20.16 1.16 -5.36
CA GLY A 463 -19.19 1.91 -4.57
C GLY A 463 -19.51 1.95 -3.06
N GLU A 464 -20.62 1.40 -2.61
CA GLU A 464 -21.02 1.42 -1.18
C GLU A 464 -20.42 0.27 -0.37
N GLY A 465 -19.88 -0.74 -1.04
CA GLY A 465 -19.27 -1.90 -0.39
C GLY A 465 -17.85 -1.66 0.04
N ILE A 466 -17.48 -2.32 1.12
CA ILE A 466 -16.15 -2.27 1.71
C ILE A 466 -15.59 -3.67 1.74
N LEU A 467 -14.37 -3.85 1.24
CA LEU A 467 -13.68 -5.12 1.22
C LEU A 467 -12.27 -4.96 1.77
N ALA A 468 -11.99 -5.68 2.84
CA ALA A 468 -10.66 -5.81 3.43
C ALA A 468 -10.23 -7.27 3.38
N SER A 469 -8.96 -7.53 3.07
CA SER A 469 -8.40 -8.87 3.08
C SER A 469 -7.05 -8.89 3.80
N VAL A 470 -6.79 -9.98 4.52
CA VAL A 470 -5.52 -10.21 5.24
C VAL A 470 -5.13 -11.66 5.05
N PHE A 471 -3.85 -11.90 4.76
CA PHE A 471 -3.31 -13.26 4.70
C PHE A 471 -3.56 -13.99 6.04
N GLU A 472 -4.16 -15.18 5.95
CA GLU A 472 -4.48 -16.01 7.12
C GLU A 472 -3.53 -17.22 7.23
N LYS A 473 -3.52 -18.07 6.20
CA LYS A 473 -2.79 -19.34 6.21
C LYS A 473 -2.61 -19.91 4.79
N TYR A 474 -1.87 -21.01 4.72
CA TYR A 474 -1.83 -21.86 3.53
C TYR A 474 -2.82 -23.02 3.68
N GLU A 475 -3.61 -23.30 2.63
CA GLU A 475 -4.54 -24.42 2.55
C GLU A 475 -4.28 -25.24 1.28
N PRO A 476 -4.69 -26.52 1.25
CA PRO A 476 -4.58 -27.33 0.04
C PRO A 476 -5.26 -26.64 -1.16
N TYR A 477 -4.67 -26.78 -2.33
CA TYR A 477 -5.16 -26.19 -3.57
C TYR A 477 -6.65 -26.53 -3.83
N LYS A 478 -7.50 -25.51 -3.97
CA LYS A 478 -8.97 -25.63 -4.08
C LYS A 478 -9.49 -25.82 -5.51
N GLY A 479 -8.60 -26.15 -6.46
CA GLY A 479 -8.98 -26.35 -7.87
C GLY A 479 -8.99 -25.05 -8.68
N ASP A 480 -9.28 -25.11 -9.97
CA ASP A 480 -9.19 -23.98 -10.87
C ASP A 480 -10.20 -22.86 -10.57
N ILE A 481 -9.73 -21.62 -10.71
CA ILE A 481 -10.54 -20.40 -10.63
C ILE A 481 -10.33 -19.64 -11.93
N ALA A 482 -11.41 -19.31 -12.62
CA ALA A 482 -11.35 -18.51 -13.84
C ALA A 482 -10.93 -17.08 -13.49
N ARG A 483 -9.82 -16.62 -14.08
CA ARG A 483 -9.25 -15.29 -13.80
C ARG A 483 -10.10 -14.17 -14.42
N ARG A 484 -10.55 -14.39 -15.66
CA ARG A 484 -11.32 -13.42 -16.46
C ARG A 484 -12.32 -14.14 -17.35
N SER A 485 -13.55 -13.63 -17.42
CA SER A 485 -14.62 -14.13 -18.27
C SER A 485 -14.66 -13.47 -19.66
N THR A 486 -13.87 -12.42 -19.88
CA THR A 486 -13.83 -11.61 -21.11
C THR A 486 -12.54 -11.87 -21.91
N GLY A 487 -12.60 -11.74 -23.22
CA GLY A 487 -11.45 -11.82 -24.12
C GLY A 487 -10.81 -10.46 -24.41
N SER A 488 -9.74 -10.47 -25.20
CA SER A 488 -9.02 -9.28 -25.65
C SER A 488 -9.30 -8.96 -27.11
N LEU A 489 -9.48 -7.67 -27.43
CA LEU A 489 -9.38 -7.18 -28.81
C LEU A 489 -7.91 -6.93 -29.13
N ILE A 490 -7.36 -7.63 -30.13
CA ILE A 490 -5.95 -7.66 -30.42
C ILE A 490 -5.67 -6.98 -31.75
N ALA A 491 -4.74 -6.02 -31.77
CA ALA A 491 -4.31 -5.39 -33.01
C ALA A 491 -3.65 -6.42 -33.94
N PHE A 492 -4.15 -6.51 -35.17
CA PHE A 492 -3.65 -7.44 -36.17
C PHE A 492 -2.40 -6.92 -36.91
N GLU A 493 -2.35 -5.59 -37.14
CA GLU A 493 -1.30 -4.92 -37.89
C GLU A 493 -0.54 -3.91 -37.05
N THR A 494 0.66 -3.55 -37.48
CA THR A 494 1.45 -2.46 -36.92
C THR A 494 1.18 -1.19 -37.73
N GLY A 495 0.85 -0.09 -37.04
CA GLY A 495 0.55 1.18 -37.69
C GLY A 495 -0.01 2.22 -36.71
N GLU A 496 -0.79 3.14 -37.25
CA GLU A 496 -1.52 4.16 -36.50
C GLU A 496 -3.02 3.87 -36.55
N ALA A 497 -3.67 3.87 -35.39
CA ALA A 497 -5.10 3.64 -35.30
C ALA A 497 -5.87 4.82 -35.92
N VAL A 498 -6.79 4.51 -36.81
CA VAL A 498 -7.62 5.51 -37.50
C VAL A 498 -9.08 5.41 -37.05
N ALA A 499 -9.80 6.53 -37.11
CA ALA A 499 -11.19 6.61 -36.68
C ALA A 499 -12.08 5.52 -37.28
N TYR A 500 -11.94 5.24 -38.58
CA TYR A 500 -12.71 4.20 -39.27
C TYR A 500 -12.39 2.78 -38.77
N GLY A 501 -11.11 2.48 -38.49
CA GLY A 501 -10.68 1.20 -37.94
C GLY A 501 -11.22 0.99 -36.53
N ILE A 502 -11.16 2.01 -35.67
CA ILE A 502 -11.72 1.98 -34.32
C ILE A 502 -13.25 1.84 -34.36
N TRP A 503 -13.93 2.57 -35.24
CA TRP A 503 -15.38 2.49 -35.41
C TRP A 503 -15.86 1.07 -35.73
N ASN A 504 -15.16 0.36 -36.61
CA ASN A 504 -15.46 -1.04 -36.89
C ASN A 504 -15.13 -1.98 -35.72
N ALA A 505 -14.07 -1.68 -34.95
CA ALA A 505 -13.63 -2.52 -33.85
C ALA A 505 -14.54 -2.38 -32.60
N GLN A 506 -15.11 -1.18 -32.35
CA GLN A 506 -15.98 -0.92 -31.19
C GLN A 506 -17.29 -1.73 -31.20
N GLU A 507 -17.73 -2.25 -32.36
CA GLU A 507 -18.85 -3.18 -32.43
C GLU A 507 -18.59 -4.52 -31.72
N ARG A 508 -17.29 -4.86 -31.51
CA ARG A 508 -16.84 -6.11 -30.91
C ARG A 508 -16.53 -5.99 -29.43
N GLY A 509 -16.44 -4.74 -28.91
CA GLY A 509 -16.17 -4.49 -27.51
C GLY A 509 -15.66 -3.07 -27.23
N ALA A 510 -15.34 -2.79 -25.96
CA ALA A 510 -14.88 -1.47 -25.54
C ALA A 510 -13.39 -1.29 -25.89
N MET A 511 -13.06 -0.15 -26.46
CA MET A 511 -11.70 0.19 -26.90
C MET A 511 -10.90 0.84 -25.77
N PHE A 512 -9.58 0.65 -25.76
CA PHE A 512 -8.63 1.29 -24.84
C PHE A 512 -7.83 2.41 -25.49
N ILE A 513 -7.93 2.57 -26.82
CA ILE A 513 -7.13 3.49 -27.63
C ILE A 513 -7.99 4.53 -28.34
N THR A 514 -7.35 5.63 -28.72
CA THR A 514 -7.94 6.72 -29.52
C THR A 514 -7.38 6.72 -30.94
N PRO A 515 -8.04 7.40 -31.90
CA PRO A 515 -7.42 7.67 -33.21
C PRO A 515 -6.07 8.40 -33.03
N GLY A 516 -5.09 8.07 -33.86
CA GLY A 516 -3.72 8.58 -33.76
C GLY A 516 -2.81 7.76 -32.83
N THR A 517 -3.35 6.79 -32.10
CA THR A 517 -2.54 5.91 -31.24
C THR A 517 -1.72 4.95 -32.12
N LYS A 518 -0.41 4.91 -31.90
CA LYS A 518 0.46 3.91 -32.56
C LYS A 518 0.26 2.54 -31.92
N VAL A 519 0.05 1.53 -32.75
CA VAL A 519 -0.18 0.14 -32.35
C VAL A 519 0.76 -0.81 -33.09
N TYR A 520 0.96 -1.99 -32.55
CA TYR A 520 1.70 -3.07 -33.20
C TYR A 520 0.93 -4.40 -33.12
N GLY A 521 1.21 -5.31 -34.01
CA GLY A 521 0.59 -6.63 -34.02
C GLY A 521 0.81 -7.37 -32.70
N GLY A 522 -0.29 -7.86 -32.10
CA GLY A 522 -0.28 -8.49 -30.78
C GLY A 522 -0.55 -7.55 -29.60
N MET A 523 -0.64 -6.24 -29.82
CA MET A 523 -1.06 -5.27 -28.79
C MET A 523 -2.54 -5.44 -28.48
N VAL A 524 -2.93 -5.43 -27.21
CA VAL A 524 -4.33 -5.45 -26.77
C VAL A 524 -4.86 -4.02 -26.84
N VAL A 525 -5.90 -3.81 -27.63
CA VAL A 525 -6.47 -2.48 -27.93
C VAL A 525 -7.90 -2.30 -27.38
N GLY A 526 -8.43 -3.33 -26.74
CA GLY A 526 -9.76 -3.29 -26.14
C GLY A 526 -10.16 -4.60 -25.47
N VAL A 527 -11.34 -4.63 -24.86
CA VAL A 527 -11.94 -5.80 -24.21
C VAL A 527 -13.11 -6.32 -25.03
N CYS A 528 -13.14 -7.64 -25.23
CA CYS A 528 -14.27 -8.33 -25.84
C CYS A 528 -15.19 -8.90 -24.75
N PRO A 529 -16.51 -8.72 -24.79
CA PRO A 529 -17.44 -9.32 -23.82
C PRO A 529 -17.50 -10.85 -23.88
N LYS A 530 -17.04 -11.46 -24.98
CA LYS A 530 -16.88 -12.92 -25.11
C LYS A 530 -15.54 -13.36 -24.52
N ALA A 531 -15.45 -14.58 -24.03
CA ALA A 531 -14.22 -15.15 -23.46
C ALA A 531 -13.09 -15.35 -24.51
N GLU A 532 -13.39 -15.32 -25.79
CA GLU A 532 -12.43 -15.53 -26.85
C GLU A 532 -11.77 -14.22 -27.29
N ASP A 533 -10.48 -14.28 -27.56
CA ASP A 533 -9.70 -13.19 -28.15
C ASP A 533 -10.09 -12.94 -29.60
N VAL A 534 -10.27 -11.68 -29.96
CA VAL A 534 -10.67 -11.29 -31.31
C VAL A 534 -9.63 -10.39 -31.96
N PRO A 535 -9.02 -10.79 -33.08
CA PRO A 535 -8.14 -9.91 -33.84
C PRO A 535 -8.96 -8.80 -34.54
N VAL A 536 -8.49 -7.55 -34.44
CA VAL A 536 -9.10 -6.37 -35.05
C VAL A 536 -8.08 -5.56 -35.83
N ASN A 537 -8.48 -5.00 -36.95
CA ASN A 537 -7.64 -4.09 -37.72
C ASN A 537 -8.05 -2.64 -37.47
N VAL A 538 -7.39 -1.99 -36.48
CA VAL A 538 -7.62 -0.61 -36.10
C VAL A 538 -6.92 0.40 -37.03
N CYS A 539 -6.01 -0.08 -37.88
CA CYS A 539 -5.29 0.75 -38.86
C CYS A 539 -6.01 0.85 -40.22
N ARG A 540 -7.16 0.16 -40.36
CA ARG A 540 -7.88 0.09 -41.63
C ARG A 540 -8.51 1.44 -41.99
N THR A 541 -8.12 2.01 -43.14
CA THR A 541 -8.72 3.21 -43.69
C THR A 541 -10.00 2.90 -44.50
N LYS A 542 -10.90 3.86 -44.60
CA LYS A 542 -12.08 3.76 -45.46
C LYS A 542 -11.61 3.77 -46.92
N HIS A 543 -11.91 2.71 -47.70
CA HIS A 543 -11.69 2.77 -49.12
C HIS A 543 -12.65 3.80 -49.79
N LEU A 544 -12.10 4.77 -50.46
CA LEU A 544 -12.87 5.70 -51.28
C LEU A 544 -13.37 4.93 -52.49
N THR A 545 -14.67 4.64 -52.54
CA THR A 545 -15.33 4.12 -53.75
C THR A 545 -15.84 5.28 -54.56
N ASN A 546 -15.55 5.29 -55.86
CA ASN A 546 -15.92 6.31 -56.85
C ASN A 546 -17.45 6.37 -57.15
N THR A 547 -18.33 6.00 -56.25
CA THR A 547 -19.78 6.10 -56.45
C THR A 547 -20.33 7.34 -55.77
N ARG A 548 -21.06 8.14 -56.57
CA ARG A 548 -21.74 9.38 -56.21
C ARG A 548 -22.76 9.18 -55.08
N ALA A 549 -22.31 9.18 -53.85
CA ALA A 549 -23.14 9.41 -52.69
C ALA A 549 -22.43 10.44 -51.79
N SER A 550 -22.27 11.65 -52.32
CA SER A 550 -21.68 12.81 -51.61
C SER A 550 -22.63 13.43 -50.58
N GLY A 551 -23.68 12.72 -50.15
CA GLY A 551 -24.71 13.27 -49.26
C GLY A 551 -24.77 12.65 -47.85
N SER A 552 -23.98 11.65 -47.52
CA SER A 552 -24.04 11.02 -46.19
C SER A 552 -22.66 10.61 -45.67
N ASP A 553 -21.74 11.55 -45.52
CA ASP A 553 -20.66 11.39 -44.57
C ASP A 553 -21.27 11.65 -43.18
N GLU A 554 -22.04 10.68 -42.67
CA GLU A 554 -22.37 10.65 -41.23
C GLU A 554 -21.06 10.65 -40.47
N ALA A 555 -20.91 11.63 -39.58
CA ALA A 555 -19.77 11.74 -38.70
C ALA A 555 -19.63 10.39 -37.92
N LEU A 556 -18.49 9.73 -38.06
CA LEU A 556 -18.23 8.48 -37.36
C LEU A 556 -18.35 8.71 -35.86
N ARG A 557 -19.37 8.15 -35.23
CA ARG A 557 -19.60 8.27 -33.80
C ARG A 557 -18.71 7.26 -33.06
N LEU A 558 -17.63 7.75 -32.46
CA LEU A 558 -16.75 6.94 -31.64
C LEU A 558 -17.22 7.00 -30.17
N ILE A 559 -17.24 5.82 -29.53
CA ILE A 559 -17.48 5.70 -28.11
C ILE A 559 -16.15 6.10 -27.41
N PRO A 560 -16.20 6.92 -26.33
CA PRO A 560 -14.98 7.24 -25.57
C PRO A 560 -14.25 5.99 -25.13
N PRO A 561 -12.92 5.93 -25.27
CA PRO A 561 -12.15 4.77 -24.86
C PRO A 561 -12.14 4.61 -23.34
N ARG A 562 -12.06 3.36 -22.87
CA ARG A 562 -11.81 3.07 -21.47
C ARG A 562 -10.31 3.21 -21.19
N VAL A 563 -9.92 4.26 -20.47
CA VAL A 563 -8.54 4.43 -20.00
C VAL A 563 -8.35 3.59 -18.74
N LEU A 564 -7.40 2.66 -18.77
CA LEU A 564 -7.09 1.79 -17.64
C LEU A 564 -5.97 2.40 -16.79
N SER A 565 -6.15 2.38 -15.46
CA SER A 565 -5.07 2.63 -14.51
C SER A 565 -4.06 1.47 -14.52
N LEU A 566 -2.92 1.63 -13.83
CA LEU A 566 -1.93 0.54 -13.68
C LEU A 566 -2.57 -0.69 -13.03
N GLU A 567 -3.31 -0.51 -11.95
CA GLU A 567 -4.00 -1.58 -11.24
C GLU A 567 -5.01 -2.28 -12.14
N GLN A 568 -5.82 -1.54 -12.87
CA GLN A 568 -6.77 -2.08 -13.84
C GLN A 568 -6.08 -2.83 -14.99
N CYS A 569 -4.89 -2.38 -15.40
CA CYS A 569 -4.08 -3.11 -16.37
C CYS A 569 -3.60 -4.45 -15.80
N LEU A 570 -3.10 -4.47 -14.56
CA LEU A 570 -2.62 -5.69 -13.90
C LEU A 570 -3.75 -6.71 -13.69
N GLU A 571 -4.92 -6.26 -13.24
CA GLU A 571 -6.11 -7.08 -13.09
C GLU A 571 -6.63 -7.64 -14.43
N PHE A 572 -6.49 -6.85 -15.50
CA PHE A 572 -6.95 -7.25 -16.84
C PHE A 572 -6.08 -8.35 -17.45
N LEU A 573 -4.80 -8.47 -17.07
CA LEU A 573 -3.86 -9.42 -17.65
C LEU A 573 -4.35 -10.88 -17.56
N ALA A 574 -4.41 -11.54 -18.70
CA ALA A 574 -4.54 -13.00 -18.79
C ALA A 574 -3.14 -13.66 -18.71
N ASP A 575 -3.11 -14.98 -18.51
CA ASP A 575 -1.85 -15.73 -18.32
C ASP A 575 -0.90 -15.67 -19.54
N ASP A 576 -1.45 -15.40 -20.72
CA ASP A 576 -0.72 -15.26 -21.99
C ASP A 576 -0.47 -13.79 -22.38
N GLU A 577 -0.69 -12.86 -21.45
CA GLU A 577 -0.54 -11.41 -21.66
C GLU A 577 0.60 -10.84 -20.81
N LEU A 578 1.13 -9.71 -21.25
CA LEU A 578 2.15 -8.93 -20.57
C LEU A 578 1.74 -7.46 -20.56
N LEU A 579 2.16 -6.74 -19.54
CA LEU A 579 2.04 -5.29 -19.47
C LEU A 579 3.39 -4.65 -19.78
N GLU A 580 3.45 -3.88 -20.83
CA GLU A 580 4.58 -3.00 -21.16
C GLU A 580 4.43 -1.71 -20.35
N VAL A 581 5.42 -1.43 -19.51
CA VAL A 581 5.47 -0.27 -18.62
C VAL A 581 6.54 0.69 -19.11
N THR A 582 6.14 1.89 -19.44
CA THR A 582 7.06 2.96 -19.85
C THR A 582 6.74 4.25 -19.09
N PRO A 583 7.64 5.23 -19.03
CA PRO A 583 7.37 6.51 -18.38
C PRO A 583 6.10 7.23 -18.88
N LYS A 584 5.76 7.03 -20.16
CA LYS A 584 4.64 7.73 -20.82
C LYS A 584 3.39 6.89 -20.99
N ASN A 585 3.53 5.57 -21.15
CA ASN A 585 2.44 4.70 -21.56
C ASN A 585 2.42 3.37 -20.80
N LEU A 586 1.23 2.83 -20.63
CA LEU A 586 0.97 1.44 -20.24
C LEU A 586 0.33 0.74 -21.45
N ARG A 587 0.90 -0.38 -21.90
CA ARG A 587 0.40 -1.11 -23.07
C ARG A 587 0.27 -2.59 -22.75
N LEU A 588 -0.93 -3.10 -22.88
CA LEU A 588 -1.21 -4.53 -22.77
C LEU A 588 -0.85 -5.21 -24.09
N ARG A 589 -0.25 -6.39 -24.03
CA ARG A 589 0.07 -7.17 -25.24
C ARG A 589 0.03 -8.67 -24.98
N LYS A 590 -0.09 -9.45 -26.03
CA LYS A 590 0.11 -10.89 -25.96
C LYS A 590 1.59 -11.23 -25.84
N SER A 591 1.92 -12.26 -25.04
CA SER A 591 3.28 -12.80 -24.94
C SER A 591 3.78 -13.29 -26.29
N ILE A 592 2.96 -14.04 -27.03
CA ILE A 592 3.19 -14.42 -28.42
C ILE A 592 2.50 -13.40 -29.32
N ARG A 593 3.27 -12.46 -29.89
CA ARG A 593 2.73 -11.37 -30.72
C ARG A 593 2.20 -11.82 -32.07
N ASP A 594 2.88 -12.78 -32.71
CA ASP A 594 2.47 -13.33 -34.02
C ASP A 594 1.17 -14.12 -33.89
N HIS A 595 0.16 -13.71 -34.67
CA HIS A 595 -1.17 -14.34 -34.64
C HIS A 595 -1.13 -15.82 -35.04
N SER A 596 -0.40 -16.15 -36.09
CA SER A 596 -0.34 -17.52 -36.61
C SER A 596 0.37 -18.45 -35.62
N LEU A 597 1.45 -17.97 -35.00
CA LEU A 597 2.19 -18.72 -34.00
C LEU A 597 1.34 -18.93 -32.75
N ARG A 598 0.61 -17.88 -32.29
CA ARG A 598 -0.30 -17.98 -31.15
C ARG A 598 -1.40 -19.01 -31.37
N MET A 599 -2.04 -19.02 -32.56
CA MET A 599 -3.07 -20.01 -32.90
C MET A 599 -2.52 -21.43 -32.93
N LYS A 600 -1.31 -21.62 -33.45
CA LYS A 600 -0.64 -22.95 -33.43
C LYS A 600 -0.35 -23.44 -32.03
N THR A 601 0.08 -22.54 -31.13
CA THR A 601 0.36 -22.88 -29.74
C THR A 601 -0.91 -23.25 -29.00
N LEU A 602 -2.01 -22.52 -29.20
CA LEU A 602 -3.32 -22.82 -28.61
C LEU A 602 -3.86 -24.17 -29.06
N LEU A 603 -3.65 -24.55 -30.35
CA LEU A 603 -4.07 -25.85 -30.86
C LEU A 603 -3.21 -27.01 -30.33
N ARG A 604 -1.97 -26.77 -29.93
CA ARG A 604 -1.10 -27.78 -29.30
C ARG A 604 -1.42 -28.04 -27.83
N ASN A 605 -1.96 -27.05 -27.14
CA ASN A 605 -2.26 -27.11 -25.70
C ASN A 605 -3.71 -27.57 -25.43
N ARG A 606 -4.53 -27.72 -26.46
CA ARG A 606 -5.83 -28.41 -26.43
C ARG A 606 -5.66 -29.90 -26.71
#